data_e61c8d19c5ce8ef4c8541e84bcbbc324
#
_entry.id   e61c8d19c5ce8ef4c8541e84bcbbc324
#
_cell.length_a   1.000
_cell.length_b   1.000
_cell.length_c   1.000
_cell.angle_alpha   90.00
_cell.angle_beta   90.00
_cell.angle_gamma   90.00
#
_symmetry.space_group_name_H-M   'P 1'
#
loop_
_entity.id
_entity.type
_entity.pdbx_description
1 polymer ?
#
loop_
_entity_poly.entity_id
_entity_poly.type
_entity_poly.pdbx_seq_one_letter_code
_entity_poly.pdbx_strand_id
1 'polypeptide(L)' 'MKDKEFILEAVKEEPASMVYADDSLREDKDFILTAIKKNGYVLYYVDDSLKKDKMFVLEALKINGFALEGVDE' A
#
# COMPACT_ATOMS: atom_id res chain seq x y z
N MET A 1 -9.50 13.72 3.61
CA MET A 1 -9.19 14.04 2.22
C MET A 1 -9.36 12.82 1.34
N LYS A 2 -10.02 13.01 0.22
CA LYS A 2 -10.27 11.91 -0.72
C LYS A 2 -9.43 11.99 -1.98
N ASP A 3 -8.65 13.05 -2.09
CA ASP A 3 -7.79 13.24 -3.24
C ASP A 3 -6.67 12.21 -3.22
N LYS A 4 -6.66 11.35 -4.22
CA LYS A 4 -5.67 10.28 -4.31
C LYS A 4 -4.25 10.82 -4.31
N GLU A 5 -4.02 11.90 -5.05
CA GLU A 5 -2.68 12.44 -5.14
C GLU A 5 -2.21 12.99 -3.81
N PHE A 6 -3.11 13.63 -3.08
CA PHE A 6 -2.77 14.13 -1.76
C PHE A 6 -2.41 12.98 -0.83
N ILE A 7 -3.22 11.93 -0.84
CA ILE A 7 -2.98 10.77 0.01
C ILE A 7 -1.66 10.10 -0.38
N LEU A 8 -1.38 10.00 -1.69
CA LEU A 8 -0.15 9.39 -2.14
C LEU A 8 1.08 10.15 -1.66
N GLU A 9 1.00 11.48 -1.69
CA GLU A 9 2.10 12.29 -1.19
C GLU A 9 2.31 12.09 0.30
N ALA A 10 1.22 12.05 1.05
CA ALA A 10 1.30 11.82 2.48
C ALA A 10 1.90 10.45 2.79
N VAL A 11 1.46 9.44 2.06
CA VAL A 11 1.93 8.07 2.27
C VAL A 11 3.40 7.94 1.90
N LYS A 12 3.83 8.67 0.89
CA LYS A 12 5.23 8.66 0.48
C LYS A 12 6.15 9.08 1.62
N GLU A 13 5.73 10.12 2.34
CA GLU A 13 6.52 10.63 3.45
C GLU A 13 6.30 9.82 4.72
N GLU A 14 5.06 9.38 4.93
CA GLU A 14 4.69 8.65 6.13
C GLU A 14 3.70 7.55 5.77
N PRO A 15 4.19 6.31 5.63
CA PRO A 15 3.31 5.21 5.22
C PRO A 15 2.11 5.00 6.14
N ALA A 16 2.24 5.34 7.42
CA ALA A 16 1.13 5.20 8.35
C ALA A 16 -0.06 6.05 7.96
N SER A 17 0.14 7.05 7.08
CA SER A 17 -0.96 7.87 6.61
C SER A 17 -2.00 7.04 5.85
N MET A 18 -1.63 5.84 5.42
CA MET A 18 -2.57 4.97 4.72
C MET A 18 -3.82 4.70 5.56
N VAL A 19 -3.69 4.67 6.88
CA VAL A 19 -4.84 4.39 7.75
C VAL A 19 -5.87 5.51 7.69
N TYR A 20 -5.51 6.68 7.20
CA TYR A 20 -6.44 7.80 7.08
C TYR A 20 -7.15 7.83 5.74
N ALA A 21 -6.78 6.95 4.82
CA ALA A 21 -7.43 6.91 3.53
C ALA A 21 -8.83 6.33 3.67
N ASP A 22 -9.73 6.74 2.76
CA ASP A 22 -11.06 6.17 2.71
C ASP A 22 -10.98 4.66 2.51
N ASP A 23 -12.00 3.95 3.00
CA ASP A 23 -12.04 2.51 2.80
C ASP A 23 -11.95 2.14 1.33
N SER A 24 -12.59 2.93 0.47
CA SER A 24 -12.57 2.65 -0.97
C SER A 24 -11.14 2.70 -1.50
N LEU A 25 -10.32 3.62 -1.01
CA LEU A 25 -8.93 3.71 -1.43
C LEU A 25 -8.10 2.59 -0.84
N ARG A 26 -8.39 2.22 0.38
CA ARG A 26 -7.64 1.16 1.06
C ARG A 26 -7.91 -0.20 0.44
N GLU A 27 -9.00 -0.34 -0.29
CA GLU A 27 -9.33 -1.57 -0.99
C GLU A 27 -9.02 -1.51 -2.48
N ASP A 28 -8.56 -0.36 -2.94
CA ASP A 28 -8.23 -0.16 -4.35
C ASP A 28 -6.80 -0.64 -4.58
N LYS A 29 -6.66 -1.83 -5.18
CA LYS A 29 -5.36 -2.44 -5.38
C LYS A 29 -4.44 -1.55 -6.23
N ASP A 30 -4.99 -0.91 -7.25
CA ASP A 30 -4.18 -0.04 -8.10
C ASP A 30 -3.60 1.12 -7.29
N PHE A 31 -4.45 1.73 -6.45
CA PHE A 31 -4.00 2.82 -5.61
C PHE A 31 -2.91 2.35 -4.64
N ILE A 32 -3.13 1.20 -4.02
CA ILE A 32 -2.18 0.68 -3.05
C ILE A 32 -0.87 0.31 -3.71
N LEU A 33 -0.93 -0.30 -4.90
CA LEU A 33 0.30 -0.64 -5.61
C LEU A 33 1.09 0.60 -5.97
N THR A 34 0.39 1.68 -6.36
CA THR A 34 1.05 2.94 -6.65
C THR A 34 1.71 3.49 -5.38
N ALA A 35 1.03 3.39 -4.25
CA ALA A 35 1.57 3.84 -2.98
C ALA A 35 2.80 3.03 -2.60
N ILE A 36 2.77 1.73 -2.82
CA ILE A 36 3.91 0.86 -2.52
C ILE A 36 5.10 1.23 -3.39
N LYS A 37 4.84 1.62 -4.62
CA LYS A 37 5.90 2.06 -5.51
C LYS A 37 6.62 3.27 -4.93
N LYS A 38 5.88 4.12 -4.23
CA LYS A 38 6.47 5.31 -3.63
C LYS A 38 7.13 5.00 -2.29
N ASN A 39 6.56 4.06 -1.54
CA ASN A 39 7.13 3.68 -0.25
C ASN A 39 6.67 2.25 0.08
N GLY A 40 7.63 1.32 0.05
CA GLY A 40 7.33 -0.09 0.24
C GLY A 40 6.72 -0.43 1.60
N TYR A 41 6.93 0.41 2.60
CA TYR A 41 6.39 0.16 3.92
C TYR A 41 4.87 0.30 3.97
N VAL A 42 4.26 0.83 2.91
CA VAL A 42 2.81 0.91 2.83
C VAL A 42 2.18 -0.47 3.02
N LEU A 43 2.88 -1.52 2.62
CA LEU A 43 2.34 -2.87 2.74
C LEU A 43 2.04 -3.25 4.19
N TYR A 44 2.72 -2.65 5.15
CA TYR A 44 2.42 -2.89 6.55
C TYR A 44 1.03 -2.40 6.94
N TYR A 45 0.50 -1.46 6.19
CA TYR A 45 -0.74 -0.76 6.56
C TYR A 45 -1.93 -1.11 5.68
N VAL A 46 -1.77 -2.08 4.78
CA VAL A 46 -2.90 -2.51 3.97
C VAL A 46 -3.73 -3.53 4.74
N ASP A 47 -4.94 -3.77 4.26
CA ASP A 47 -5.82 -4.75 4.89
C ASP A 47 -5.17 -6.13 4.89
N ASP A 48 -5.49 -6.90 5.93
CA ASP A 48 -4.99 -8.26 6.01
C ASP A 48 -5.41 -9.09 4.82
N SER A 49 -6.62 -8.84 4.30
CA SER A 49 -7.11 -9.60 3.15
C SER A 49 -6.17 -9.43 1.96
N LEU A 50 -5.60 -8.24 1.79
CA LEU A 50 -4.66 -8.00 0.71
C LEU A 50 -3.32 -8.65 0.98
N LYS A 51 -2.90 -8.68 2.23
CA LYS A 51 -1.64 -9.33 2.58
C LYS A 51 -1.69 -10.83 2.32
N LYS A 52 -2.88 -11.42 2.35
CA LYS A 52 -3.06 -12.83 2.09
C LYS A 52 -3.30 -13.14 0.63
N ASP A 53 -3.46 -12.11 -0.18
CA ASP A 53 -3.66 -12.27 -1.62
C ASP A 53 -2.31 -12.42 -2.29
N LYS A 54 -1.97 -13.65 -2.67
CA LYS A 54 -0.65 -13.93 -3.25
C LYS A 54 -0.38 -13.12 -4.50
N MET A 55 -1.40 -12.95 -5.34
CA MET A 55 -1.20 -12.19 -6.58
C MET A 55 -0.86 -10.74 -6.27
N PHE A 56 -1.59 -10.17 -5.30
CA PHE A 56 -1.32 -8.80 -4.90
C PHE A 56 0.09 -8.66 -4.32
N VAL A 57 0.47 -9.58 -3.46
CA VAL A 57 1.78 -9.53 -2.82
C VAL A 57 2.90 -9.65 -3.85
N LEU A 58 2.72 -10.55 -4.83
CA LEU A 58 3.72 -10.71 -5.88
C LEU A 58 3.87 -9.44 -6.69
N GLU A 59 2.75 -8.78 -7.00
CA GLU A 59 2.81 -7.52 -7.73
C GLU A 59 3.55 -6.47 -6.92
N ALA A 60 3.27 -6.41 -5.62
CA ALA A 60 3.92 -5.45 -4.75
C ALA A 60 5.43 -5.68 -4.71
N LEU A 61 5.85 -6.93 -4.65
CA LEU A 61 7.27 -7.25 -4.61
C LEU A 61 7.98 -6.88 -5.91
N LYS A 62 7.27 -7.02 -7.04
CA LYS A 62 7.83 -6.64 -8.32
C LYS A 62 8.04 -5.13 -8.39
N ILE A 63 7.16 -4.39 -7.74
CA ILE A 63 7.20 -2.93 -7.79
C ILE A 63 8.26 -2.38 -6.86
N ASN A 64 8.35 -2.96 -5.65
CA ASN A 64 9.26 -2.43 -4.64
C ASN A 64 9.71 -3.56 -3.72
N GLY A 65 10.99 -3.88 -3.77
CA GLY A 65 11.53 -4.97 -2.98
C GLY A 65 11.39 -4.77 -1.48
N PHE A 66 11.26 -3.53 -1.03
CA PHE A 66 11.05 -3.28 0.40
C PHE A 66 9.73 -3.82 0.91
N ALA A 67 8.78 -4.04 0.01
CA ALA A 67 7.50 -4.60 0.41
C ALA A 67 7.68 -6.00 1.00
N LEU A 68 8.81 -6.63 0.71
CA LEU A 68 9.09 -7.95 1.24
C LEU A 68 9.04 -7.97 2.77
N GLU A 69 9.45 -6.89 3.39
CA GLU A 69 9.48 -6.83 4.85
C GLU A 69 8.09 -6.72 5.45
N GLY A 70 7.10 -6.34 4.64
CA GLY A 70 5.74 -6.26 5.11
C GLY A 70 4.96 -7.54 4.86
N VAL A 71 5.61 -8.55 4.30
CA VAL A 71 4.95 -9.82 3.98
C VAL A 71 5.15 -10.80 5.13
N ASP A 72 4.05 -11.44 5.51
CA ASP A 72 4.07 -12.42 6.57
C ASP A 72 4.38 -13.78 5.95
N GLU A 73 5.49 -14.34 6.30
CA GLU A 73 5.94 -15.62 5.73
C GLU A 73 5.06 -16.76 6.18
#